data_08a761ff87eddab6cc37a42d319369a2
#
_entry.id   08a761ff87eddab6cc37a42d319369a2
#
_cell.length_a   1.000
_cell.length_b   1.000
_cell.length_c   1.000
_cell.angle_alpha   90.00
_cell.angle_beta   90.00
_cell.angle_gamma   90.00
#
_symmetry.space_group_name_H-M   'P 1'
#
loop_
_entity.id
_entity.type
_entity.pdbx_description
1 polymer ?
#
loop_
_entity_poly.entity_id
_entity_poly.type
_entity_poly.pdbx_seq_one_letter_code
_entity_poly.pdbx_strand_id
1 'polypeptide(L)'
;MVTLPTSLLISDCYMLFNLAILFGTLVAMEGVGTLAHKYIMHGWGWWLHRSHHEPHLGMLETNDVYLVALALVAAGLVALGKAGYAPLQWVGAGVAGYGVLYVLAHDGLFHRHWPCAPKPVNRYLKRLYRAHRLHHAMPGRKGSVSFGFFYAPPLRVLKRQVQARKHR
;
A
#
# COMPACT_ATOMS: atom_id res chain seq x y z
N MET A 1 -37.76 -3.88 30.17
CA MET A 1 -37.05 -4.34 28.96
C MET A 1 -37.16 -3.20 27.95
N VAL A 2 -36.08 -2.42 27.73
CA VAL A 2 -36.09 -1.29 26.80
C VAL A 2 -35.82 -1.85 25.40
N THR A 3 -36.88 -1.89 24.59
CA THR A 3 -36.73 -2.27 23.17
C THR A 3 -36.18 -1.07 22.40
N LEU A 4 -35.02 -1.19 21.81
CA LEU A 4 -34.45 -0.18 20.92
C LEU A 4 -35.40 0.00 19.70
N PRO A 5 -35.62 1.26 19.24
CA PRO A 5 -36.47 1.53 18.08
C PRO A 5 -35.85 0.89 16.82
N THR A 6 -36.67 0.26 16.00
CA THR A 6 -36.27 -0.48 14.78
C THR A 6 -35.43 0.38 13.81
N SER A 7 -35.66 1.69 13.78
CA SER A 7 -34.88 2.65 12.97
C SER A 7 -33.40 2.75 13.38
N LEU A 8 -33.08 2.63 14.67
CA LEU A 8 -31.69 2.60 15.15
C LEU A 8 -31.00 1.31 14.72
N LEU A 9 -31.67 0.16 14.82
CA LEU A 9 -31.10 -1.12 14.41
C LEU A 9 -30.79 -1.16 12.91
N ILE A 10 -31.64 -0.55 12.07
CA ILE A 10 -31.45 -0.43 10.63
C ILE A 10 -30.25 0.46 10.32
N SER A 11 -30.13 1.63 10.96
CA SER A 11 -29.00 2.54 10.76
C SER A 11 -27.66 1.92 11.18
N ASP A 12 -27.63 1.18 12.28
CA ASP A 12 -26.46 0.47 12.76
C ASP A 12 -26.01 -0.63 11.79
N CYS A 13 -26.97 -1.37 11.22
CA CYS A 13 -26.68 -2.40 10.21
C CYS A 13 -26.06 -1.80 8.94
N TYR A 14 -26.58 -0.69 8.43
CA TYR A 14 -25.99 0.03 7.30
C TYR A 14 -24.60 0.57 7.61
N MET A 15 -24.39 1.11 8.80
CA MET A 15 -23.08 1.58 9.23
C MET A 15 -22.05 0.44 9.27
N LEU A 16 -22.40 -0.70 9.88
CA LEU A 16 -21.54 -1.88 9.94
C LEU A 16 -21.20 -2.42 8.55
N PHE A 17 -22.17 -2.48 7.65
CA PHE A 17 -21.98 -2.88 6.27
C PHE A 17 -20.99 -1.95 5.53
N ASN A 18 -21.13 -0.65 5.68
CA ASN A 18 -20.25 0.35 5.09
C ASN A 18 -18.82 0.26 5.65
N LEU A 19 -18.67 0.08 6.95
CA LEU A 19 -17.36 -0.14 7.58
C LEU A 19 -16.73 -1.44 7.09
N ALA A 20 -17.51 -2.51 6.90
CA ALA A 20 -17.01 -3.77 6.34
C ALA A 20 -16.48 -3.58 4.92
N ILE A 21 -17.16 -2.78 4.06
CA ILE A 21 -16.66 -2.42 2.73
C ILE A 21 -15.35 -1.66 2.83
N LEU A 22 -15.28 -0.61 3.66
CA LEU A 22 -14.08 0.20 3.84
C LEU A 22 -12.89 -0.65 4.26
N PHE A 23 -13.02 -1.40 5.36
CA PHE A 23 -11.92 -2.21 5.90
C PHE A 23 -11.58 -3.40 4.99
N GLY A 24 -12.59 -4.03 4.37
CA GLY A 24 -12.38 -5.08 3.38
C GLY A 24 -11.59 -4.58 2.16
N THR A 25 -11.93 -3.38 1.66
CA THR A 25 -11.18 -2.72 0.58
C THR A 25 -9.75 -2.42 1.01
N LEU A 26 -9.55 -1.83 2.19
CA LEU A 26 -8.24 -1.50 2.71
C LEU A 26 -7.34 -2.75 2.78
N VAL A 27 -7.86 -3.89 3.24
CA VAL A 27 -7.12 -5.16 3.28
C VAL A 27 -6.86 -5.70 1.86
N ALA A 28 -7.85 -5.66 0.97
CA ALA A 28 -7.72 -6.13 -0.41
C ALA A 28 -6.67 -5.32 -1.19
N MET A 29 -6.52 -4.02 -0.87
CA MET A 29 -5.53 -3.15 -1.50
C MET A 29 -4.08 -3.60 -1.27
N GLU A 30 -3.76 -4.33 -0.21
CA GLU A 30 -2.43 -4.94 -0.06
C GLU A 30 -2.14 -5.94 -1.18
N GLY A 31 -3.13 -6.76 -1.57
CA GLY A 31 -3.02 -7.66 -2.73
C GLY A 31 -2.88 -6.89 -4.04
N VAL A 32 -3.74 -5.90 -4.26
CA VAL A 32 -3.72 -5.02 -5.45
C VAL A 32 -2.38 -4.29 -5.55
N GLY A 33 -1.91 -3.67 -4.46
CA GLY A 33 -0.62 -2.97 -4.41
C GLY A 33 0.55 -3.91 -4.68
N THR A 34 0.55 -5.11 -4.09
CA THR A 34 1.57 -6.14 -4.35
C THR A 34 1.63 -6.54 -5.83
N LEU A 35 0.47 -6.75 -6.47
CA LEU A 35 0.38 -7.10 -7.89
C LEU A 35 0.80 -5.92 -8.78
N ALA A 36 0.32 -4.71 -8.48
CA ALA A 36 0.71 -3.50 -9.20
C ALA A 36 2.23 -3.26 -9.10
N HIS A 37 2.80 -3.37 -7.91
CA HIS A 37 4.24 -3.23 -7.70
C HIS A 37 5.03 -4.24 -8.51
N LYS A 38 4.63 -5.51 -8.49
CA LYS A 38 5.34 -6.59 -9.20
C LYS A 38 5.20 -6.53 -10.72
N TYR A 39 3.99 -6.27 -11.24
CA TYR A 39 3.69 -6.44 -12.66
C TYR A 39 3.61 -5.12 -13.43
N ILE A 40 3.23 -4.02 -12.77
CA ILE A 40 3.18 -2.70 -13.37
C ILE A 40 4.49 -1.96 -13.09
N MET A 41 4.82 -1.68 -11.83
CA MET A 41 6.00 -0.89 -11.47
C MET A 41 7.30 -1.59 -11.87
N HIS A 42 7.49 -2.88 -11.55
CA HIS A 42 8.60 -3.71 -12.05
C HIS A 42 8.34 -4.32 -13.42
N GLY A 43 7.22 -3.98 -14.07
CA GLY A 43 6.83 -4.38 -15.41
C GLY A 43 7.07 -3.27 -16.44
N TRP A 44 6.02 -2.96 -17.19
CA TRP A 44 6.04 -1.94 -18.24
C TRP A 44 6.17 -0.51 -17.69
N GLY A 45 5.77 -0.24 -16.46
CA GLY A 45 5.90 1.05 -15.78
C GLY A 45 7.26 1.29 -15.11
N TRP A 46 8.26 0.41 -15.32
CA TRP A 46 9.58 0.54 -14.70
C TRP A 46 10.25 1.90 -14.91
N TRP A 47 10.02 2.54 -16.02
CA TRP A 47 10.58 3.85 -16.33
C TRP A 47 10.17 4.95 -15.33
N LEU A 48 8.98 4.83 -14.68
CA LEU A 48 8.56 5.70 -13.57
C LEU A 48 9.11 5.22 -12.22
N HIS A 49 9.16 3.90 -12.01
CA HIS A 49 9.55 3.28 -10.74
C HIS A 49 11.06 3.20 -10.54
N ARG A 50 11.84 3.34 -11.62
CA ARG A 50 13.30 3.28 -11.59
C ARG A 50 13.91 4.34 -10.67
N SER A 51 13.38 5.58 -10.66
CA SER A 51 13.85 6.64 -9.77
C SER A 51 13.84 6.24 -8.30
N HIS A 52 12.86 5.41 -7.92
CA HIS A 52 12.70 4.90 -6.58
C HIS A 52 13.79 3.87 -6.16
N HIS A 53 14.39 3.18 -7.12
CA HIS A 53 15.49 2.22 -6.90
C HIS A 53 16.87 2.84 -7.02
N GLU A 54 16.99 4.08 -7.48
CA GLU A 54 18.25 4.79 -7.66
C GLU A 54 18.40 5.88 -6.58
N PRO A 55 19.62 6.15 -6.10
CA PRO A 55 19.86 7.26 -5.19
C PRO A 55 19.46 8.58 -5.84
N HIS A 56 18.61 9.35 -5.20
CA HIS A 56 18.21 10.68 -5.67
C HIS A 56 18.20 11.69 -4.52
N LEU A 57 18.38 12.95 -4.88
CA LEU A 57 18.32 14.10 -3.97
C LEU A 57 16.96 14.77 -4.16
N GLY A 58 16.11 14.76 -3.16
CA GLY A 58 14.81 15.41 -3.19
C GLY A 58 13.69 14.55 -2.60
N MET A 59 12.58 15.20 -2.33
CA MET A 59 11.40 14.56 -1.73
C MET A 59 10.42 14.00 -2.78
N LEU A 60 10.51 14.47 -4.02
CA LEU A 60 9.63 14.07 -5.12
C LEU A 60 10.38 13.20 -6.13
N GLU A 61 9.74 12.16 -6.58
CA GLU A 61 10.24 11.21 -7.57
C GLU A 61 9.21 10.96 -8.69
N THR A 62 9.67 10.46 -9.83
CA THR A 62 8.74 10.05 -10.90
C THR A 62 7.85 8.88 -10.44
N ASN A 63 8.27 8.11 -9.45
CA ASN A 63 7.47 7.09 -8.80
C ASN A 63 6.18 7.61 -8.14
N ASP A 64 6.14 8.89 -7.72
CA ASP A 64 4.99 9.50 -7.06
C ASP A 64 3.75 9.57 -7.97
N VAL A 65 3.94 9.45 -9.29
CA VAL A 65 2.85 9.34 -10.26
C VAL A 65 1.90 8.18 -9.92
N TYR A 66 2.40 7.07 -9.37
CA TYR A 66 1.56 5.96 -8.94
C TYR A 66 0.67 6.32 -7.74
N LEU A 67 1.18 7.12 -6.81
CA LEU A 67 0.41 7.61 -5.67
C LEU A 67 -0.66 8.61 -6.12
N VAL A 68 -0.31 9.52 -7.05
CA VAL A 68 -1.26 10.46 -7.65
C VAL A 68 -2.37 9.71 -8.39
N ALA A 69 -2.03 8.70 -9.19
CA ALA A 69 -3.03 7.87 -9.88
C ALA A 69 -3.96 7.16 -8.89
N LEU A 70 -3.40 6.62 -7.80
CA LEU A 70 -4.20 5.99 -6.73
C LEU A 70 -5.16 7.00 -6.06
N ALA A 71 -4.68 8.21 -5.79
CA ALA A 71 -5.51 9.28 -5.20
C ALA A 71 -6.65 9.70 -6.14
N LEU A 72 -6.39 9.80 -7.45
CA LEU A 72 -7.42 10.10 -8.45
C LEU A 72 -8.47 8.99 -8.54
N VAL A 73 -8.06 7.72 -8.50
CA VAL A 73 -9.00 6.58 -8.46
C VAL A 73 -9.85 6.65 -7.20
N ALA A 74 -9.26 6.88 -6.03
CA ALA A 74 -10.00 7.02 -4.77
C ALA A 74 -11.02 8.17 -4.83
N ALA A 75 -10.60 9.34 -5.32
CA ALA A 75 -11.48 10.52 -5.46
C ALA A 75 -12.64 10.25 -6.43
N GLY A 76 -12.37 9.60 -7.58
CA GLY A 76 -13.39 9.21 -8.55
C GLY A 76 -14.43 8.24 -7.94
N LEU A 77 -13.98 7.23 -7.20
CA LEU A 77 -14.88 6.29 -6.52
C LEU A 77 -15.75 6.99 -5.46
N VAL A 78 -15.17 7.91 -4.69
CA VAL A 78 -15.94 8.71 -3.71
C VAL A 78 -16.98 9.59 -4.43
N ALA A 79 -16.60 10.25 -5.52
CA ALA A 79 -17.51 11.09 -6.31
C ALA A 79 -18.67 10.28 -6.89
N LEU A 80 -18.40 9.11 -7.50
CA LEU A 80 -19.42 8.20 -8.00
C LEU A 80 -20.34 7.70 -6.88
N GLY A 81 -19.79 7.39 -5.71
CA GLY A 81 -20.56 6.98 -4.55
C GLY A 81 -21.55 8.05 -4.10
N LYS A 82 -21.13 9.31 -4.10
CA LYS A 82 -21.99 10.48 -3.78
C LYS A 82 -23.01 10.76 -4.90
N ALA A 83 -22.74 10.40 -6.14
CA ALA A 83 -23.65 10.55 -7.27
C ALA A 83 -24.74 9.47 -7.34
N GLY A 84 -24.85 8.59 -6.34
CA GLY A 84 -25.92 7.58 -6.24
C GLY A 84 -25.45 6.12 -6.17
N TYR A 85 -24.17 5.84 -6.42
CA TYR A 85 -23.59 4.49 -6.29
C TYR A 85 -22.99 4.28 -4.89
N ALA A 86 -23.82 4.44 -3.86
CA ALA A 86 -23.44 4.57 -2.45
C ALA A 86 -22.29 3.64 -1.94
N PRO A 87 -22.20 2.34 -2.29
CA PRO A 87 -21.09 1.50 -1.85
C PRO A 87 -19.71 1.98 -2.31
N LEU A 88 -19.61 2.67 -3.47
CA LEU A 88 -18.35 3.09 -4.06
C LEU A 88 -17.64 4.17 -3.23
N GLN A 89 -18.36 5.00 -2.48
CA GLN A 89 -17.70 5.98 -1.59
C GLN A 89 -16.87 5.30 -0.50
N TRP A 90 -17.32 4.15 -0.01
CA TRP A 90 -16.63 3.39 1.04
C TRP A 90 -15.46 2.59 0.47
N VAL A 91 -15.60 2.09 -0.76
CA VAL A 91 -14.48 1.54 -1.53
C VAL A 91 -13.42 2.62 -1.75
N GLY A 92 -13.81 3.81 -2.24
CA GLY A 92 -12.89 4.94 -2.43
C GLY A 92 -12.21 5.38 -1.14
N ALA A 93 -12.93 5.42 -0.01
CA ALA A 93 -12.37 5.70 1.30
C ALA A 93 -11.35 4.63 1.74
N GLY A 94 -11.63 3.34 1.48
CA GLY A 94 -10.68 2.24 1.73
C GLY A 94 -9.40 2.36 0.89
N VAL A 95 -9.54 2.70 -0.41
CA VAL A 95 -8.40 2.96 -1.31
C VAL A 95 -7.56 4.15 -0.81
N ALA A 96 -8.22 5.27 -0.45
CA ALA A 96 -7.54 6.45 0.11
C ALA A 96 -6.81 6.11 1.42
N GLY A 97 -7.48 5.39 2.32
CA GLY A 97 -6.89 4.93 3.59
C GLY A 97 -5.64 4.07 3.37
N TYR A 98 -5.68 3.15 2.40
CA TYR A 98 -4.50 2.37 2.01
C TYR A 98 -3.37 3.27 1.48
N GLY A 99 -3.69 4.26 0.64
CA GLY A 99 -2.71 5.23 0.14
C GLY A 99 -2.02 6.01 1.26
N VAL A 100 -2.77 6.45 2.27
CA VAL A 100 -2.20 7.12 3.46
C VAL A 100 -1.27 6.17 4.23
N LEU A 101 -1.72 4.93 4.50
CA LEU A 101 -0.90 3.93 5.18
C LEU A 101 0.36 3.57 4.39
N TYR A 102 0.24 3.52 3.05
CA TYR A 102 1.38 3.32 2.16
C TYR A 102 2.42 4.43 2.35
N VAL A 103 2.03 5.71 2.25
CA VAL A 103 2.96 6.86 2.44
C VAL A 103 3.63 6.81 3.80
N LEU A 104 2.87 6.56 4.87
CA LEU A 104 3.40 6.47 6.23
C LEU A 104 4.42 5.34 6.40
N ALA A 105 4.14 4.17 5.82
CA ALA A 105 5.03 3.01 5.93
C ALA A 105 6.19 3.10 4.94
N HIS A 106 5.93 3.38 3.68
CA HIS A 106 6.90 3.35 2.60
C HIS A 106 7.86 4.53 2.68
N ASP A 107 7.34 5.77 2.60
CA ASP A 107 8.17 6.96 2.57
C ASP A 107 8.66 7.34 3.99
N GLY A 108 7.78 7.17 5.00
CA GLY A 108 8.10 7.50 6.38
C GLY A 108 9.00 6.48 7.04
N LEU A 109 8.62 5.18 7.04
CA LEU A 109 9.31 4.14 7.81
C LEU A 109 10.42 3.44 7.00
N PHE A 110 10.19 3.12 5.72
CA PHE A 110 11.13 2.32 4.93
C PHE A 110 12.21 3.18 4.29
N HIS A 111 11.84 4.28 3.62
CA HIS A 111 12.78 5.21 2.97
C HIS A 111 13.28 6.32 3.90
N ARG A 112 12.52 6.63 4.93
CA ARG A 112 12.88 7.66 5.92
C ARG A 112 13.10 9.03 5.27
N HIS A 113 12.26 9.37 4.29
CA HIS A 113 12.33 10.65 3.58
C HIS A 113 12.05 11.87 4.49
N TRP A 114 11.42 11.67 5.65
CA TRP A 114 11.10 12.76 6.57
C TRP A 114 12.21 12.94 7.62
N PRO A 115 12.51 14.19 8.03
CA PRO A 115 13.54 14.47 9.03
C PRO A 115 13.34 13.74 10.36
N CYS A 116 12.07 13.58 10.78
CA CYS A 116 11.66 12.91 12.01
C CYS A 116 11.13 11.49 11.76
N ALA A 117 11.59 10.80 10.72
CA ALA A 117 11.10 9.48 10.36
C ALA A 117 11.25 8.48 11.53
N PRO A 118 10.18 7.77 11.89
CA PRO A 118 10.19 6.84 13.01
C PRO A 118 11.11 5.66 12.72
N LYS A 119 11.74 5.11 13.77
CA LYS A 119 12.44 3.84 13.67
C LYS A 119 11.45 2.68 13.86
N PRO A 120 11.64 1.54 13.18
CA PRO A 120 10.78 0.38 13.39
C PRO A 120 10.96 -0.17 14.81
N VAL A 121 9.91 -0.06 15.65
CA VAL A 121 9.99 -0.36 17.08
C VAL A 121 9.77 -1.84 17.39
N ASN A 122 8.87 -2.53 16.67
CA ASN A 122 8.49 -3.91 16.94
C ASN A 122 9.04 -4.91 15.89
N ARG A 123 8.88 -6.22 16.17
CA ARG A 123 9.38 -7.30 15.30
C ARG A 123 8.72 -7.30 13.92
N TYR A 124 7.43 -6.93 13.83
CA TYR A 124 6.69 -6.88 12.58
C TYR A 124 7.22 -5.76 11.69
N LEU A 125 7.28 -4.51 12.18
CA LEU A 125 7.80 -3.36 11.42
C LEU A 125 9.28 -3.55 11.03
N LYS A 126 10.10 -4.14 11.92
CA LYS A 126 11.49 -4.49 11.59
C LYS A 126 11.57 -5.51 10.45
N ARG A 127 10.62 -6.46 10.37
CA ARG A 127 10.56 -7.44 9.28
C ARG A 127 10.20 -6.76 7.97
N LEU A 128 9.16 -5.92 7.95
CA LEU A 128 8.75 -5.17 6.75
C LEU A 128 9.88 -4.26 6.25
N TYR A 129 10.48 -3.47 7.12
CA TYR A 129 11.61 -2.60 6.80
C TYR A 129 12.77 -3.37 6.16
N ARG A 130 13.17 -4.51 6.76
CA ARG A 130 14.25 -5.34 6.23
C ARG A 130 13.89 -6.03 4.91
N ALA A 131 12.63 -6.43 4.74
CA ALA A 131 12.15 -7.03 3.51
C ALA A 131 12.17 -6.00 2.36
N HIS A 132 11.75 -4.77 2.63
CA HIS A 132 11.81 -3.67 1.67
C HIS A 132 13.26 -3.32 1.29
N ARG A 133 14.19 -3.29 2.23
CA ARG A 133 15.62 -3.13 1.92
C ARG A 133 16.19 -4.27 1.07
N LEU A 134 15.71 -5.51 1.25
CA LEU A 134 16.09 -6.64 0.38
C LEU A 134 15.47 -6.51 -1.02
N HIS A 135 14.29 -5.89 -1.13
CA HIS A 135 13.69 -5.54 -2.40
C HIS A 135 14.58 -4.57 -3.19
N HIS A 136 15.04 -3.50 -2.56
CA HIS A 136 15.97 -2.52 -3.13
C HIS A 136 17.42 -3.02 -3.31
N ALA A 137 17.78 -4.16 -2.72
CA ALA A 137 19.13 -4.73 -2.91
C ALA A 137 19.39 -5.25 -4.34
N MET A 138 18.37 -5.28 -5.18
CA MET A 138 18.44 -5.61 -6.60
C MET A 138 18.18 -4.33 -7.41
N PRO A 139 19.19 -3.77 -8.08
CA PRO A 139 19.10 -2.43 -8.69
C PRO A 139 18.31 -2.39 -9.99
N GLY A 140 17.97 -3.52 -10.56
CA GLY A 140 17.31 -3.58 -11.86
C GLY A 140 15.80 -3.88 -11.77
N ARG A 141 15.14 -3.73 -12.93
CA ARG A 141 13.73 -4.08 -13.11
C ARG A 141 13.40 -5.52 -12.68
N LYS A 142 14.33 -6.44 -12.91
CA LYS A 142 14.16 -7.86 -12.60
C LYS A 142 14.98 -8.27 -11.38
N GLY A 143 14.47 -9.23 -10.64
CA GLY A 143 15.23 -9.85 -9.56
C GLY A 143 14.84 -9.36 -8.16
N SER A 144 14.05 -8.29 -8.02
CA SER A 144 13.55 -7.87 -6.72
C SER A 144 12.68 -8.93 -6.05
N VAL A 145 12.64 -8.90 -4.74
CA VAL A 145 11.89 -9.83 -3.88
C VAL A 145 10.96 -9.02 -2.97
N SER A 146 9.88 -9.63 -2.48
CA SER A 146 8.98 -8.96 -1.51
C SER A 146 8.35 -7.68 -2.03
N PHE A 147 7.28 -7.80 -2.80
CA PHE A 147 6.58 -6.68 -3.41
C PHE A 147 5.45 -6.09 -2.56
N GLY A 148 5.08 -6.74 -1.45
CA GLY A 148 4.05 -6.25 -0.51
C GLY A 148 4.60 -5.20 0.44
N PHE A 149 3.70 -4.34 0.96
CA PHE A 149 4.03 -3.25 1.88
C PHE A 149 3.72 -3.62 3.34
N PHE A 150 2.61 -4.32 3.58
CA PHE A 150 2.18 -4.75 4.91
C PHE A 150 2.32 -6.26 5.12
N TYR A 151 2.67 -7.01 4.08
CA TYR A 151 3.04 -8.41 4.17
C TYR A 151 4.42 -8.65 3.57
N ALA A 152 5.26 -9.38 4.28
CA ALA A 152 6.56 -9.84 3.78
C ALA A 152 6.78 -11.30 4.13
N PRO A 153 7.30 -12.13 3.20
CA PRO A 153 7.77 -13.47 3.49
C PRO A 153 8.87 -13.50 4.57
N PRO A 154 9.16 -14.66 5.16
CA PRO A 154 10.25 -14.78 6.14
C PRO A 154 11.59 -14.29 5.56
N LEU A 155 12.31 -13.46 6.31
CA LEU A 155 13.56 -12.83 5.84
C LEU A 155 14.63 -13.83 5.39
N ARG A 156 14.69 -15.01 6.00
CA ARG A 156 15.60 -16.10 5.56
C ARG A 156 15.33 -16.56 4.12
N VAL A 157 14.05 -16.60 3.73
CA VAL A 157 13.64 -16.96 2.36
C VAL A 157 14.06 -15.86 1.39
N LEU A 158 13.75 -14.61 1.72
CA LEU A 158 14.10 -13.45 0.89
C LEU A 158 15.62 -13.33 0.69
N LYS A 159 16.42 -13.51 1.74
CA LYS A 159 17.89 -13.50 1.64
C LYS A 159 18.42 -14.57 0.71
N ARG A 160 17.92 -15.81 0.80
CA ARG A 160 18.29 -16.90 -0.11
C ARG A 160 17.94 -16.56 -1.56
N GLN A 161 16.76 -15.99 -1.81
CA GLN A 161 16.35 -15.56 -3.14
C GLN A 161 17.26 -14.48 -3.73
N VAL A 162 17.60 -13.46 -2.93
CA VAL A 162 18.53 -12.39 -3.36
C VAL A 162 19.91 -12.97 -3.67
N GLN A 163 20.46 -13.84 -2.82
CA GLN A 163 21.75 -14.49 -3.05
C GLN A 163 21.74 -15.31 -4.35
N ALA A 164 20.75 -16.16 -4.54
CA ALA A 164 20.63 -16.99 -5.76
C ALA A 164 20.49 -16.16 -7.05
N ARG A 165 19.96 -14.93 -6.96
CA ARG A 165 19.80 -14.04 -8.14
C ARG A 165 21.04 -13.20 -8.44
N LYS A 166 21.88 -12.91 -7.44
CA LYS A 166 23.15 -12.18 -7.62
C LYS A 166 24.24 -13.03 -8.30
N HIS A 167 24.10 -14.36 -8.26
CA HIS A 167 25.04 -15.30 -8.88
C HIS A 167 24.57 -15.80 -10.25
N ARG A 168 23.54 -15.23 -10.82
CA ARG A 168 23.05 -15.45 -12.19
C ARG A 168 23.33 -14.26 -13.10
#